data_e34137cfa0355078a7815c9c86a59d29
#
_entry.id   e34137cfa0355078a7815c9c86a59d29
#
_cell.length_a   1.000
_cell.length_b   1.000
_cell.length_c   1.000
_cell.angle_alpha   90.00
_cell.angle_beta   90.00
_cell.angle_gamma   90.00
#
_symmetry.space_group_name_H-M   'P 1'
#
loop_
_entity.id
_entity.type
_entity.pdbx_description
1 polymer ?
#
loop_
_entity_poly.entity_id
_entity_poly.type
_entity_poly.pdbx_seq_one_letter_code
_entity_poly.pdbx_strand_id
1 'polypeptide(L)'
;VRIEGLTPQAIITEGMVPYGTEGLHLPPHYAVKVDDPDCPVLVEVHVAVVDGQPRCAELRCRPRPGGPPVSSESLRRVALARYLRISTEMYSGRVEFNEHGEVMFVQTTGPGDEPLLARAAQRGPRKQMTDELLRDVARVYSEAKSKPTLAVMRRFHVSRPTAGRWVALARKRLPSDMPAVTRARKR
;
A
#
# COMPACT_ATOMS: atom_id res chain seq x y z
N VAL A 1 -1.72 -22.68 4.16
CA VAL A 1 -1.55 -21.85 2.94
C VAL A 1 -0.13 -22.02 2.45
N ARG A 2 0.03 -22.43 1.20
CA ARG A 2 1.32 -22.46 0.51
C ARG A 2 1.42 -21.25 -0.41
N ILE A 3 2.52 -20.52 -0.35
CA ILE A 3 2.78 -19.37 -1.23
C ILE A 3 4.08 -19.62 -1.98
N GLU A 4 4.03 -19.43 -3.28
CA GLU A 4 5.17 -19.60 -4.19
C GLU A 4 5.44 -18.29 -4.92
N GLY A 5 6.68 -17.80 -4.83
CA GLY A 5 7.12 -16.58 -5.52
C GLY A 5 7.24 -16.80 -7.02
N LEU A 6 6.80 -15.81 -7.79
CA LEU A 6 6.93 -15.79 -9.25
C LEU A 6 7.96 -14.77 -9.73
N THR A 7 8.44 -13.91 -8.85
CA THR A 7 9.40 -12.85 -9.21
C THR A 7 10.83 -13.42 -9.20
N PRO A 8 11.59 -13.27 -10.29
CA PRO A 8 12.98 -13.70 -10.33
C PRO A 8 13.85 -12.98 -9.28
N GLN A 9 14.77 -13.72 -8.66
CA GLN A 9 15.66 -13.19 -7.62
C GLN A 9 16.50 -11.98 -8.10
N ALA A 10 16.92 -11.95 -9.36
CA ALA A 10 17.68 -10.84 -9.94
C ALA A 10 16.90 -9.51 -9.91
N ILE A 11 15.57 -9.55 -10.09
CA ILE A 11 14.72 -8.34 -10.03
C ILE A 11 14.59 -7.84 -8.58
N ILE A 12 14.72 -8.73 -7.60
CA ILE A 12 14.61 -8.37 -6.19
C ILE A 12 15.78 -7.49 -5.75
N THR A 13 16.99 -7.71 -6.28
CA THR A 13 18.18 -6.95 -5.89
C THR A 13 18.30 -5.58 -6.58
N GLU A 14 17.77 -5.40 -7.78
CA GLU A 14 18.00 -4.22 -8.62
C GLU A 14 17.04 -3.03 -8.43
N GLY A 15 16.02 -3.15 -7.64
CA GLY A 15 15.02 -2.07 -7.56
C GLY A 15 14.24 -2.01 -6.26
N MET A 16 14.90 -2.32 -5.15
CA MET A 16 14.24 -2.37 -3.85
C MET A 16 13.76 -1.00 -3.38
N VAL A 17 12.55 -0.94 -2.87
CA VAL A 17 11.96 0.27 -2.31
C VAL A 17 11.77 0.16 -0.80
N PRO A 18 11.95 1.23 -0.03
CA PRO A 18 11.75 1.21 1.41
C PRO A 18 10.34 0.75 1.80
N TYR A 19 10.26 -0.11 2.80
CA TYR A 19 9.03 -0.64 3.37
C TYR A 19 8.95 -0.36 4.86
N GLY A 20 7.89 0.32 5.29
CA GLY A 20 7.74 0.72 6.69
C GLY A 20 8.79 1.74 7.15
N THR A 21 9.14 1.68 8.44
CA THR A 21 10.10 2.61 9.08
C THR A 21 11.34 1.91 9.62
N GLU A 22 11.42 0.60 9.49
CA GLU A 22 12.41 -0.26 10.16
C GLU A 22 13.61 -0.61 9.26
N GLY A 23 13.81 0.14 8.15
CA GLY A 23 14.89 -0.14 7.20
C GLY A 23 14.68 -1.40 6.36
N LEU A 24 13.45 -1.90 6.30
CA LEU A 24 13.08 -2.99 5.43
C LEU A 24 12.85 -2.48 4.00
N HIS A 25 13.05 -3.37 3.04
CA HIS A 25 12.87 -3.11 1.62
C HIS A 25 12.01 -4.20 0.98
N LEU A 26 11.31 -3.83 -0.09
CA LEU A 26 10.52 -4.72 -0.94
C LEU A 26 10.86 -4.47 -2.40
N PRO A 27 10.70 -5.46 -3.30
CA PRO A 27 10.67 -5.19 -4.72
C PRO A 27 9.52 -4.22 -5.03
N PRO A 28 9.68 -3.26 -5.97
CA PRO A 28 8.62 -2.34 -6.36
C PRO A 28 7.39 -3.06 -6.91
N HIS A 29 7.60 -4.22 -7.55
CA HIS A 29 6.58 -5.12 -8.05
C HIS A 29 6.99 -6.57 -7.79
N TYR A 30 6.05 -7.39 -7.35
CA TYR A 30 6.25 -8.82 -7.21
C TYR A 30 4.93 -9.58 -7.40
N ALA A 31 5.03 -10.87 -7.68
CA ALA A 31 3.88 -11.74 -7.86
C ALA A 31 4.06 -13.04 -7.08
N VAL A 32 2.95 -13.58 -6.60
CA VAL A 32 2.91 -14.86 -5.88
C VAL A 32 1.71 -15.70 -6.33
N LYS A 33 1.91 -17.00 -6.40
CA LYS A 33 0.84 -18.00 -6.44
C LYS A 33 0.49 -18.41 -5.03
N VAL A 34 -0.79 -18.47 -4.76
CA VAL A 34 -1.35 -18.89 -3.47
C VAL A 34 -2.16 -20.15 -3.65
N ASP A 35 -1.76 -21.20 -2.98
CA ASP A 35 -2.51 -22.43 -2.83
C ASP A 35 -3.02 -22.53 -1.38
N ASP A 36 -4.23 -22.06 -1.16
CA ASP A 36 -4.91 -22.09 0.12
C ASP A 36 -6.01 -23.15 0.07
N PRO A 37 -5.91 -24.25 0.82
CA PRO A 37 -6.90 -25.32 0.81
C PRO A 37 -8.31 -24.85 1.19
N ASP A 38 -8.41 -23.77 1.98
CA ASP A 38 -9.69 -23.17 2.39
C ASP A 38 -10.31 -22.30 1.27
N CYS A 39 -9.52 -21.97 0.23
CA CYS A 39 -9.97 -21.20 -0.91
C CYS A 39 -10.35 -22.14 -2.07
N PRO A 40 -11.57 -22.05 -2.62
CA PRO A 40 -12.03 -22.93 -3.70
C PRO A 40 -11.36 -22.66 -5.06
N VAL A 41 -10.55 -21.62 -5.17
CA VAL A 41 -9.84 -21.21 -6.38
C VAL A 41 -8.34 -21.11 -6.13
N LEU A 42 -7.54 -21.29 -7.18
CA LEU A 42 -6.13 -20.92 -7.19
C LEU A 42 -6.03 -19.41 -7.41
N VAL A 43 -5.17 -18.77 -6.63
CA VAL A 43 -5.03 -17.31 -6.63
C VAL A 43 -3.61 -16.94 -7.04
N GLU A 44 -3.49 -15.96 -7.92
CA GLU A 44 -2.22 -15.29 -8.24
C GLU A 44 -2.40 -13.81 -7.91
N VAL A 45 -1.53 -13.31 -7.04
CA VAL A 45 -1.55 -11.92 -6.57
C VAL A 45 -0.34 -11.19 -7.13
N HIS A 46 -0.60 -10.15 -7.91
CA HIS A 46 0.42 -9.19 -8.34
C HIS A 46 0.39 -7.99 -7.39
N VAL A 47 1.53 -7.65 -6.84
CA VAL A 47 1.67 -6.61 -5.84
C VAL A 47 2.52 -5.49 -6.40
N ALA A 48 2.08 -4.25 -6.21
CA ALA A 48 2.87 -3.05 -6.41
C ALA A 48 3.10 -2.36 -5.07
N VAL A 49 4.31 -1.88 -4.83
CA VAL A 49 4.62 -1.08 -3.64
C VAL A 49 4.43 0.38 -3.97
N VAL A 50 3.39 0.99 -3.41
CA VAL A 50 3.03 2.39 -3.63
C VAL A 50 3.14 3.16 -2.31
N ASP A 51 3.93 4.22 -2.28
CA ASP A 51 4.19 4.99 -1.07
C ASP A 51 4.70 4.11 0.09
N GLY A 52 5.59 3.15 -0.20
CA GLY A 52 6.14 2.21 0.79
C GLY A 52 5.11 1.21 1.34
N GLN A 53 3.99 1.01 0.65
CA GLN A 53 2.94 0.06 1.04
C GLN A 53 2.66 -0.94 -0.07
N PRO A 54 2.68 -2.25 0.22
CA PRO A 54 2.27 -3.27 -0.71
C PRO A 54 0.77 -3.19 -0.96
N ARG A 55 0.39 -3.15 -2.23
CA ARG A 55 -1.01 -3.11 -2.68
C ARG A 55 -1.22 -4.16 -3.76
N CYS A 56 -2.36 -4.79 -3.75
CA CYS A 56 -2.77 -5.65 -4.85
C CYS A 56 -3.00 -4.77 -6.10
N ALA A 57 -2.16 -4.96 -7.10
CA ALA A 57 -2.31 -4.33 -8.41
C ALA A 57 -3.20 -5.15 -9.31
N GLU A 58 -3.08 -6.48 -9.26
CA GLU A 58 -3.89 -7.41 -10.03
C GLU A 58 -4.14 -8.68 -9.23
N LEU A 59 -5.33 -9.24 -9.35
CA LEU A 59 -5.73 -10.52 -8.76
C LEU A 59 -6.24 -11.44 -9.86
N ARG A 60 -5.58 -12.56 -10.07
CA ARG A 60 -5.99 -13.59 -11.00
C ARG A 60 -6.50 -14.79 -10.22
N CYS A 61 -7.72 -15.21 -10.51
CA CYS A 61 -8.33 -16.38 -9.92
C CYS A 61 -8.61 -17.43 -11.00
N ARG A 62 -8.25 -18.68 -10.74
CA ARG A 62 -8.49 -19.81 -11.65
C ARG A 62 -9.18 -20.95 -10.90
N PRO A 63 -10.03 -21.74 -11.56
CA PRO A 63 -10.58 -22.95 -10.95
C PRO A 63 -9.45 -23.88 -10.53
N ARG A 64 -9.65 -24.62 -9.45
CA ARG A 64 -8.79 -25.76 -9.15
C ARG A 64 -9.00 -26.88 -10.19
N PRO A 65 -7.97 -27.70 -10.48
CA PRO A 65 -8.14 -28.87 -11.34
C PRO A 65 -9.31 -29.73 -10.84
N GLY A 66 -10.29 -29.97 -11.72
CA GLY A 66 -11.51 -30.72 -11.38
C GLY A 66 -12.50 -30.00 -10.46
N GLY A 67 -12.22 -28.75 -10.10
CA GLY A 67 -13.09 -27.92 -9.26
C GLY A 67 -14.17 -27.16 -10.04
N PRO A 68 -15.12 -26.53 -9.33
CA PRO A 68 -16.16 -25.71 -9.95
C PRO A 68 -15.57 -24.45 -10.59
N PRO A 69 -16.29 -23.84 -11.55
CA PRO A 69 -15.89 -22.57 -12.14
C PRO A 69 -15.82 -21.47 -11.09
N VAL A 70 -15.03 -20.42 -11.39
CA VAL A 70 -14.92 -19.25 -10.52
C VAL A 70 -16.28 -18.56 -10.42
N SER A 71 -16.77 -18.36 -9.20
CA SER A 71 -18.04 -17.70 -8.90
C SER A 71 -17.85 -16.53 -7.96
N SER A 72 -18.87 -15.68 -7.81
CA SER A 72 -18.87 -14.59 -6.85
C SER A 72 -18.69 -15.09 -5.40
N GLU A 73 -19.19 -16.27 -5.09
CA GLU A 73 -19.01 -16.90 -3.78
C GLU A 73 -17.55 -17.33 -3.57
N SER A 74 -16.94 -17.97 -4.57
CA SER A 74 -15.53 -18.36 -4.49
C SER A 74 -14.62 -17.13 -4.33
N LEU A 75 -14.92 -16.01 -4.98
CA LEU A 75 -14.17 -14.78 -4.84
C LEU A 75 -14.30 -14.16 -3.44
N ARG A 76 -15.45 -14.27 -2.78
CA ARG A 76 -15.62 -13.79 -1.39
C ARG A 76 -14.77 -14.56 -0.38
N ARG A 77 -14.36 -15.77 -0.71
CA ARG A 77 -13.49 -16.61 0.12
C ARG A 77 -12.00 -16.30 -0.04
N VAL A 78 -11.63 -15.43 -1.00
CA VAL A 78 -10.25 -15.01 -1.19
C VAL A 78 -9.80 -14.12 -0.03
N ALA A 79 -8.91 -14.61 0.80
CA ALA A 79 -8.37 -13.89 1.96
C ALA A 79 -7.24 -12.95 1.54
N LEU A 80 -7.52 -11.98 0.64
CA LEU A 80 -6.53 -11.11 0.00
C LEU A 80 -5.61 -10.40 1.01
N ALA A 81 -6.14 -9.88 2.11
CA ALA A 81 -5.34 -9.21 3.14
C ALA A 81 -4.30 -10.15 3.77
N ARG A 82 -4.69 -11.43 4.01
CA ARG A 82 -3.79 -12.47 4.51
C ARG A 82 -2.71 -12.80 3.48
N TYR A 83 -3.09 -12.92 2.20
CA TYR A 83 -2.15 -13.24 1.12
C TYR A 83 -1.14 -12.11 0.90
N LEU A 84 -1.58 -10.86 0.92
CA LEU A 84 -0.71 -9.69 0.86
C LEU A 84 0.28 -9.67 2.03
N ARG A 85 -0.18 -9.95 3.27
CA ARG A 85 0.69 -9.98 4.42
C ARG A 85 1.77 -11.04 4.28
N ILE A 86 1.40 -12.29 4.00
CA ILE A 86 2.37 -13.40 3.90
C ILE A 86 3.33 -13.18 2.73
N SER A 87 2.85 -12.71 1.57
CA SER A 87 3.72 -12.41 0.44
C SER A 87 4.67 -11.24 0.73
N THR A 88 4.23 -10.25 1.50
CA THR A 88 5.09 -9.14 1.95
C THR A 88 6.19 -9.64 2.87
N GLU A 89 5.85 -10.48 3.85
CA GLU A 89 6.83 -11.14 4.73
C GLU A 89 7.84 -11.94 3.91
N MET A 90 7.39 -12.67 2.88
CA MET A 90 8.23 -13.48 2.00
C MET A 90 9.24 -12.66 1.17
N TYR A 91 8.87 -11.45 0.75
CA TYR A 91 9.69 -10.59 -0.10
C TYR A 91 10.38 -9.45 0.64
N SER A 92 10.11 -9.26 1.93
CA SER A 92 10.78 -8.23 2.71
C SER A 92 12.17 -8.66 3.14
N GLY A 93 13.09 -7.70 3.18
CA GLY A 93 14.45 -7.94 3.61
C GLY A 93 15.20 -6.64 3.89
N ARG A 94 16.43 -6.78 4.37
CA ARG A 94 17.37 -5.70 4.57
C ARG A 94 18.33 -5.62 3.41
N VAL A 95 18.68 -4.41 3.05
CA VAL A 95 19.79 -4.16 2.13
C VAL A 95 21.04 -3.99 2.98
N GLU A 96 21.99 -4.88 2.79
CA GLU A 96 23.28 -4.91 3.49
C GLU A 96 24.41 -4.82 2.46
N PHE A 97 25.58 -4.37 2.91
CA PHE A 97 26.78 -4.34 2.08
C PHE A 97 27.72 -5.46 2.55
N ASN A 98 28.21 -6.26 1.61
CA ASN A 98 29.22 -7.26 1.94
C ASN A 98 30.60 -6.59 2.16
N GLU A 99 31.60 -7.39 2.54
CA GLU A 99 32.99 -6.93 2.76
C GLU A 99 33.63 -6.29 1.52
N HIS A 100 33.07 -6.52 0.33
CA HIS A 100 33.53 -5.94 -0.95
C HIS A 100 32.73 -4.71 -1.36
N GLY A 101 31.78 -4.24 -0.52
CA GLY A 101 30.93 -3.09 -0.80
C GLY A 101 29.79 -3.37 -1.80
N GLU A 102 29.54 -4.64 -2.11
CA GLU A 102 28.43 -5.04 -2.98
C GLU A 102 27.13 -5.07 -2.18
N VAL A 103 26.04 -4.63 -2.81
CA VAL A 103 24.70 -4.64 -2.22
C VAL A 103 24.19 -6.07 -2.15
N MET A 104 23.86 -6.51 -0.94
CA MET A 104 23.21 -7.79 -0.69
C MET A 104 21.81 -7.58 -0.12
N PHE A 105 20.88 -8.40 -0.56
CA PHE A 105 19.54 -8.45 0.01
C PHE A 105 19.44 -9.64 0.95
N VAL A 106 19.26 -9.36 2.24
CA VAL A 106 19.09 -10.36 3.29
C VAL A 106 17.61 -10.46 3.65
N GLN A 107 17.00 -11.58 3.31
CA GLN A 107 15.59 -11.83 3.53
C GLN A 107 15.30 -11.94 5.03
N THR A 108 14.25 -11.23 5.51
CA THR A 108 13.81 -11.25 6.92
C THR A 108 12.87 -12.43 7.18
N THR A 109 13.41 -13.65 7.21
CA THR A 109 12.63 -14.87 7.49
C THR A 109 13.06 -15.59 8.76
N GLY A 110 13.94 -14.94 9.56
CA GLY A 110 14.49 -15.54 10.78
C GLY A 110 13.57 -15.44 11.99
N PRO A 111 13.70 -16.35 12.95
CA PRO A 111 13.05 -16.21 14.25
C PRO A 111 13.59 -14.93 14.93
N GLY A 112 12.70 -13.98 15.19
CA GLY A 112 13.04 -12.65 15.73
C GLY A 112 12.70 -11.48 14.79
N ASP A 113 12.47 -11.73 13.50
CA ASP A 113 12.06 -10.70 12.54
C ASP A 113 10.54 -10.44 12.55
N GLU A 114 9.74 -11.34 13.10
CA GLU A 114 8.27 -11.18 13.22
C GLU A 114 7.84 -9.83 13.84
N PRO A 115 8.47 -9.33 14.93
CA PRO A 115 8.11 -8.03 15.49
C PRO A 115 8.43 -6.88 14.54
N LEU A 116 9.50 -6.96 13.74
CA LEU A 116 9.88 -5.95 12.75
C LEU A 116 8.86 -5.90 11.63
N LEU A 117 8.50 -7.06 11.07
CA LEU A 117 7.50 -7.21 10.03
C LEU A 117 6.12 -6.71 10.50
N ALA A 118 5.72 -7.07 11.72
CA ALA A 118 4.48 -6.60 12.32
C ALA A 118 4.46 -5.07 12.48
N ARG A 119 5.57 -4.43 12.90
CA ARG A 119 5.68 -2.98 13.00
C ARG A 119 5.67 -2.31 11.63
N ALA A 120 6.38 -2.86 10.65
CA ALA A 120 6.39 -2.36 9.28
C ALA A 120 4.99 -2.43 8.65
N ALA A 121 4.26 -3.53 8.87
CA ALA A 121 2.89 -3.70 8.39
C ALA A 121 1.89 -2.74 9.06
N GLN A 122 2.06 -2.46 10.37
CA GLN A 122 1.17 -1.58 11.12
C GLN A 122 1.41 -0.10 10.82
N ARG A 123 2.64 0.27 10.51
CA ARG A 123 3.05 1.65 10.23
C ARG A 123 3.43 1.79 8.77
N GLY A 124 2.43 1.66 7.89
CA GLY A 124 2.60 2.30 6.59
C GLY A 124 3.00 3.76 6.83
N PRO A 125 3.88 4.36 6.00
CA PRO A 125 4.20 5.75 6.15
C PRO A 125 2.87 6.51 6.16
N ARG A 126 2.39 6.84 7.36
CA ARG A 126 1.38 7.89 7.48
C ARG A 126 2.04 9.04 6.76
N LYS A 127 1.51 9.47 5.61
CA LYS A 127 1.92 10.74 5.01
C LYS A 127 1.96 11.71 6.19
N GLN A 128 3.19 12.01 6.65
CA GLN A 128 3.32 12.92 7.77
C GLN A 128 2.64 14.19 7.30
N MET A 129 1.62 14.64 8.05
CA MET A 129 0.87 15.86 7.73
C MET A 129 1.81 17.04 8.00
N THR A 130 2.78 17.20 7.08
CA THR A 130 3.70 18.32 7.08
C THR A 130 2.93 19.60 6.72
N ASP A 131 3.39 20.73 7.19
CA ASP A 131 2.78 22.02 6.84
C ASP A 131 2.87 22.29 5.33
N GLU A 132 3.88 21.74 4.66
CA GLU A 132 4.01 21.78 3.21
C GLU A 132 2.86 21.05 2.51
N LEU A 133 2.57 19.81 2.91
CA LEU A 133 1.43 19.06 2.39
C LEU A 133 0.11 19.78 2.66
N LEU A 134 -0.03 20.40 3.84
CA LEU A 134 -1.23 21.18 4.18
C LEU A 134 -1.37 22.44 3.34
N ARG A 135 -0.25 23.13 2.98
CA ARG A 135 -0.28 24.26 2.01
C ARG A 135 -0.73 23.79 0.63
N ASP A 136 -0.23 22.65 0.17
CA ASP A 136 -0.66 22.07 -1.10
C ASP A 136 -2.16 21.71 -1.08
N VAL A 137 -2.66 21.14 0.01
CA VAL A 137 -4.09 20.87 0.20
C VAL A 137 -4.89 22.17 0.17
N ALA A 138 -4.42 23.21 0.85
CA ALA A 138 -5.07 24.52 0.89
C ALA A 138 -5.11 25.16 -0.52
N ARG A 139 -4.02 25.10 -1.26
CA ARG A 139 -3.92 25.59 -2.64
C ARG A 139 -4.91 24.88 -3.55
N VAL A 140 -4.89 23.54 -3.60
CA VAL A 140 -5.83 22.75 -4.42
C VAL A 140 -7.28 23.02 -4.05
N TYR A 141 -7.56 23.20 -2.75
CA TYR A 141 -8.90 23.51 -2.26
C TYR A 141 -9.36 24.90 -2.71
N SER A 142 -8.49 25.92 -2.66
CA SER A 142 -8.82 27.31 -3.03
C SER A 142 -8.95 27.53 -4.53
N GLU A 143 -8.13 26.84 -5.34
CA GLU A 143 -8.16 26.92 -6.80
C GLU A 143 -9.39 26.24 -7.42
N ALA A 144 -10.04 25.35 -6.69
CA ALA A 144 -11.18 24.58 -7.18
C ALA A 144 -12.45 25.43 -7.25
N LYS A 145 -12.90 25.78 -8.48
CA LYS A 145 -14.14 26.55 -8.74
C LYS A 145 -15.42 25.84 -8.26
N SER A 146 -15.43 24.51 -8.24
CA SER A 146 -16.55 23.69 -7.77
C SER A 146 -16.07 22.43 -7.06
N LYS A 147 -16.83 21.97 -6.05
CA LYS A 147 -16.56 20.73 -5.27
C LYS A 147 -15.11 20.62 -4.77
N PRO A 148 -14.59 21.60 -4.01
CA PRO A 148 -13.17 21.70 -3.69
C PRO A 148 -12.64 20.47 -2.94
N THR A 149 -13.42 19.84 -2.07
CA THR A 149 -13.03 18.58 -1.40
C THR A 149 -12.82 17.42 -2.39
N LEU A 150 -13.60 17.40 -3.48
CA LEU A 150 -13.43 16.41 -4.54
C LEU A 150 -12.15 16.64 -5.34
N ALA A 151 -11.77 17.89 -5.55
CA ALA A 151 -10.50 18.25 -6.19
C ALA A 151 -9.30 17.74 -5.34
N VAL A 152 -9.33 17.96 -4.02
CA VAL A 152 -8.34 17.42 -3.09
C VAL A 152 -8.31 15.89 -3.14
N MET A 153 -9.46 15.23 -3.09
CA MET A 153 -9.57 13.78 -3.18
C MET A 153 -8.86 13.25 -4.45
N ARG A 154 -9.15 13.84 -5.61
CA ARG A 154 -8.56 13.44 -6.91
C ARG A 154 -7.07 13.73 -6.99
N ARG A 155 -6.64 14.92 -6.56
CA ARG A 155 -5.24 15.34 -6.65
C ARG A 155 -4.31 14.48 -5.81
N PHE A 156 -4.76 14.07 -4.61
CA PHE A 156 -3.95 13.32 -3.66
C PHE A 156 -4.28 11.82 -3.61
N HIS A 157 -5.19 11.35 -4.46
CA HIS A 157 -5.64 9.95 -4.53
C HIS A 157 -6.09 9.39 -3.17
N VAL A 158 -6.81 10.19 -2.40
CA VAL A 158 -7.32 9.82 -1.08
C VAL A 158 -8.84 9.68 -1.07
N SER A 159 -9.39 8.97 -0.09
CA SER A 159 -10.83 8.86 0.08
C SER A 159 -11.47 10.22 0.44
N ARG A 160 -12.76 10.39 0.14
CA ARG A 160 -13.51 11.62 0.48
C ARG A 160 -13.45 11.96 1.98
N PRO A 161 -13.61 11.02 2.91
CA PRO A 161 -13.43 11.28 4.34
C PRO A 161 -12.02 11.77 4.69
N THR A 162 -10.99 11.18 4.08
CA THR A 162 -9.59 11.58 4.27
C THR A 162 -9.35 13.00 3.75
N ALA A 163 -9.81 13.31 2.53
CA ALA A 163 -9.73 14.66 1.97
C ALA A 163 -10.42 15.70 2.88
N GLY A 164 -11.60 15.37 3.41
CA GLY A 164 -12.33 16.23 4.36
C GLY A 164 -11.52 16.50 5.64
N ARG A 165 -10.88 15.46 6.21
CA ARG A 165 -10.02 15.61 7.39
C ARG A 165 -8.80 16.49 7.10
N TRP A 166 -8.16 16.34 5.94
CA TRP A 166 -7.01 17.14 5.54
C TRP A 166 -7.37 18.60 5.34
N VAL A 167 -8.50 18.90 4.70
CA VAL A 167 -9.02 20.25 4.56
C VAL A 167 -9.32 20.88 5.93
N ALA A 168 -9.95 20.13 6.86
CA ALA A 168 -10.21 20.61 8.21
C ALA A 168 -8.91 20.91 8.98
N LEU A 169 -7.89 20.07 8.80
CA LEU A 169 -6.58 20.26 9.44
C LEU A 169 -5.82 21.45 8.83
N ALA A 170 -5.86 21.63 7.49
CA ALA A 170 -5.30 22.81 6.82
C ALA A 170 -5.92 24.09 7.35
N ARG A 171 -7.24 24.15 7.49
CA ARG A 171 -7.94 25.30 8.11
C ARG A 171 -7.52 25.60 9.54
N LYS A 172 -7.26 24.56 10.32
CA LYS A 172 -6.83 24.72 11.72
C LYS A 172 -5.41 25.22 11.84
N ARG A 173 -4.48 24.73 11.00
CA ARG A 173 -3.06 25.05 11.10
C ARG A 173 -2.63 26.24 10.25
N LEU A 174 -3.29 26.46 9.11
CA LEU A 174 -2.97 27.46 8.11
C LEU A 174 -4.22 28.28 7.73
N PRO A 175 -4.82 29.02 8.68
CA PRO A 175 -6.06 29.73 8.44
C PRO A 175 -5.95 30.82 7.37
N SER A 176 -4.75 31.42 7.20
CA SER A 176 -4.46 32.41 6.16
C SER A 176 -4.48 31.86 4.74
N ASP A 177 -4.19 30.58 4.58
CA ASP A 177 -4.05 29.92 3.26
C ASP A 177 -5.37 29.32 2.77
N MET A 178 -6.41 29.38 3.60
CA MET A 178 -7.72 28.79 3.32
C MET A 178 -8.80 29.86 3.09
N PRO A 179 -9.63 29.70 2.04
CA PRO A 179 -10.74 30.63 1.81
C PRO A 179 -11.73 30.61 2.98
N ALA A 180 -12.26 31.80 3.31
CA ALA A 180 -13.30 31.93 4.32
C ALA A 180 -14.51 31.05 3.98
N VAL A 181 -15.08 30.39 5.00
CA VAL A 181 -16.28 29.56 4.81
C VAL A 181 -17.47 30.48 4.58
N THR A 182 -17.80 30.74 3.32
CA THR A 182 -19.08 31.37 2.98
C THR A 182 -20.18 30.34 3.26
N ARG A 183 -20.80 30.39 4.44
CA ARG A 183 -22.04 29.65 4.70
C ARG A 183 -23.10 30.15 3.72
N ALA A 184 -23.38 29.38 2.66
CA ALA A 184 -24.55 29.65 1.85
C ALA A 184 -25.76 29.64 2.79
N ARG A 185 -26.38 30.81 2.99
CA ARG A 185 -27.69 30.91 3.66
C ARG A 185 -28.66 30.05 2.85
N LYS A 186 -29.14 28.96 3.43
CA LYS A 186 -30.31 28.27 2.91
C LYS A 186 -31.46 29.29 2.89
N ARG A 187 -31.88 29.68 1.69
CA ARG A 187 -33.20 30.24 1.46
C ARG A 187 -34.22 29.11 1.39
#